data_7f86a41488da1a451d2638f0c32f75df
#
_entry.id   7f86a41488da1a451d2638f0c32f75df
#
_cell.length_a   1.000
_cell.length_b   1.000
_cell.length_c   1.000
_cell.angle_alpha   90.00
_cell.angle_beta   90.00
_cell.angle_gamma   90.00
#
_symmetry.space_group_name_H-M   'P 1'
#
loop_
_entity.id
_entity.type
_entity.pdbx_description
1 polymer ?
#
loop_
_entity_poly.entity_id
_entity_poly.type
_entity_poly.pdbx_seq_one_letter_code
_entity_poly.pdbx_strand_id
1 'polypeptide(L)'
;MVGDLRIEVEPDPDVWFLGPTEHRPVDVWLPEAHELLLRIFEVDPQRTEVADYLTAMLGRIGHQSTDDEALPYQLIRWLTLDEVPDVVSFGLVERDGQQSLIEDFLTGGNQPNVVEEPVVDEVDGSDGRIRRALTYADDGVLMIALRYVVDTG
;
A
#
# COMPACT_ATOMS: atom_id res chain seq x y z
N MET A 1 11.95 25.21 -10.51
CA MET A 1 10.56 25.47 -10.07
C MET A 1 9.82 24.15 -10.12
N VAL A 2 9.58 23.57 -8.98
CA VAL A 2 8.77 22.35 -8.90
C VAL A 2 7.34 22.81 -9.12
N GLY A 3 6.75 22.48 -10.26
CA GLY A 3 5.32 22.66 -10.43
C GLY A 3 4.59 21.83 -9.36
N ASP A 4 3.41 22.25 -8.95
CA ASP A 4 2.57 21.48 -8.03
C ASP A 4 2.30 20.08 -8.65
N LEU A 5 3.19 19.13 -8.38
CA LEU A 5 2.99 17.73 -8.71
C LEU A 5 1.86 17.22 -7.82
N ARG A 6 0.77 16.86 -8.43
CA ARG A 6 -0.40 16.30 -7.78
C ARG A 6 -0.60 14.87 -8.29
N ILE A 7 -0.70 13.94 -7.36
CA ILE A 7 -1.20 12.61 -7.68
C ILE A 7 -2.72 12.65 -7.64
N GLU A 8 -3.36 12.33 -8.74
CA GLU A 8 -4.79 12.03 -8.78
C GLU A 8 -4.96 10.53 -8.89
N VAL A 9 -5.61 9.95 -7.91
CA VAL A 9 -5.96 8.53 -7.90
C VAL A 9 -7.47 8.43 -7.86
N GLU A 10 -8.06 7.84 -8.88
CA GLU A 10 -9.48 7.58 -8.99
C GLU A 10 -9.77 6.07 -8.81
N PRO A 11 -9.69 5.55 -7.57
CA PRO A 11 -10.00 4.16 -7.34
C PRO A 11 -11.49 3.91 -7.51
N ASP A 12 -11.84 2.72 -7.99
CA ASP A 12 -13.22 2.26 -7.96
C ASP A 12 -13.68 2.15 -6.49
N PRO A 13 -14.64 2.96 -6.03
CA PRO A 13 -15.05 2.99 -4.63
C PRO A 13 -15.76 1.71 -4.18
N ASP A 14 -16.23 0.88 -5.12
CA ASP A 14 -16.83 -0.42 -4.82
C ASP A 14 -15.78 -1.51 -4.54
N VAL A 15 -14.52 -1.25 -4.88
CA VAL A 15 -13.41 -2.20 -4.78
C VAL A 15 -12.33 -1.74 -3.82
N TRP A 16 -12.04 -0.42 -3.83
CA TRP A 16 -10.93 0.17 -3.09
C TRP A 16 -11.41 1.16 -2.04
N PHE A 17 -10.74 1.19 -0.91
CA PHE A 17 -10.89 2.25 0.08
C PHE A 17 -9.54 2.81 0.52
N LEU A 18 -9.55 4.04 1.00
CA LEU A 18 -8.35 4.74 1.44
C LEU A 18 -7.90 4.25 2.81
N GLY A 19 -6.60 4.09 2.97
CA GLY A 19 -5.95 3.90 4.26
C GLY A 19 -5.92 5.17 5.11
N PRO A 20 -5.32 5.10 6.30
CA PRO A 20 -5.15 6.27 7.15
C PRO A 20 -4.21 7.29 6.51
N THR A 21 -4.38 8.55 6.86
CA THR A 21 -3.56 9.69 6.40
C THR A 21 -3.22 10.59 7.57
N GLU A 22 -2.37 11.57 7.35
CA GLU A 22 -2.08 12.61 8.35
C GLU A 22 -3.36 13.34 8.84
N HIS A 23 -4.30 13.59 7.92
CA HIS A 23 -5.57 14.25 8.25
C HIS A 23 -6.64 13.30 8.80
N ARG A 24 -6.42 12.01 8.69
CA ARG A 24 -7.30 10.96 9.17
C ARG A 24 -6.47 9.84 9.78
N PRO A 25 -5.93 10.07 11.00
CA PRO A 25 -5.02 9.14 11.65
C PRO A 25 -5.69 7.80 11.98
N VAL A 26 -4.86 6.81 12.32
CA VAL A 26 -5.31 5.42 12.52
C VAL A 26 -6.44 5.29 13.53
N ASP A 27 -6.40 6.03 14.62
CA ASP A 27 -7.42 6.01 15.67
C ASP A 27 -8.80 6.51 15.22
N VAL A 28 -8.84 7.40 14.23
CA VAL A 28 -10.06 7.87 13.58
C VAL A 28 -10.47 6.94 12.43
N TRP A 29 -9.51 6.57 11.61
CA TRP A 29 -9.73 5.76 10.42
C TRP A 29 -10.19 4.33 10.73
N LEU A 30 -9.59 3.67 11.74
CA LEU A 30 -9.83 2.25 12.03
C LEU A 30 -11.31 1.94 12.34
N PRO A 31 -11.99 2.67 13.24
CA PRO A 31 -13.41 2.43 13.51
C PRO A 31 -14.29 2.59 12.27
N GLU A 32 -14.00 3.59 11.44
CA GLU A 32 -14.77 3.85 10.21
C GLU A 32 -14.55 2.76 9.16
N ALA A 33 -13.30 2.33 8.95
CA ALA A 33 -12.96 1.24 8.04
C ALA A 33 -13.57 -0.09 8.51
N HIS A 34 -13.53 -0.34 9.82
CA HIS A 34 -14.14 -1.52 10.42
C HIS A 34 -15.66 -1.55 10.18
N GLU A 35 -16.37 -0.46 10.44
CA GLU A 35 -17.80 -0.36 10.19
C GLU A 35 -18.15 -0.55 8.71
N LEU A 36 -17.32 0.03 7.81
CA LEU A 36 -17.47 -0.13 6.38
C LEU A 36 -17.37 -1.61 5.96
N LEU A 37 -16.36 -2.33 6.46
CA LEU A 37 -16.14 -3.73 6.11
C LEU A 37 -17.21 -4.66 6.71
N LEU A 38 -17.68 -4.41 7.92
CA LEU A 38 -18.80 -5.15 8.50
C LEU A 38 -20.04 -5.05 7.62
N ARG A 39 -20.27 -3.89 7.02
CA ARG A 39 -21.39 -3.64 6.13
C ARG A 39 -21.20 -4.28 4.76
N ILE A 40 -20.01 -4.12 4.16
CA ILE A 40 -19.69 -4.70 2.85
C ILE A 40 -19.76 -6.23 2.88
N PHE A 41 -19.22 -6.85 3.92
CA PHE A 41 -19.22 -8.31 4.07
C PHE A 41 -20.51 -8.86 4.71
N GLU A 42 -21.49 -8.00 4.99
CA GLU A 42 -22.76 -8.38 5.62
C GLU A 42 -22.57 -9.25 6.87
N VAL A 43 -21.62 -8.86 7.72
CA VAL A 43 -21.26 -9.62 8.92
C VAL A 43 -22.36 -9.51 9.96
N ASP A 44 -22.80 -10.66 10.48
CA ASP A 44 -23.73 -10.71 11.60
C ASP A 44 -23.08 -10.04 12.83
N PRO A 45 -23.74 -9.05 13.47
CA PRO A 45 -23.22 -8.38 14.67
C PRO A 45 -22.94 -9.31 15.85
N GLN A 46 -23.51 -10.49 15.86
CA GLN A 46 -23.26 -11.52 16.88
C GLN A 46 -21.96 -12.31 16.65
N ARG A 47 -21.36 -12.20 15.49
CA ARG A 47 -20.10 -12.84 15.14
C ARG A 47 -18.91 -12.00 15.56
N THR A 48 -18.63 -11.96 16.85
CA THR A 48 -17.56 -11.15 17.44
C THR A 48 -16.17 -11.58 16.95
N GLU A 49 -15.96 -12.87 16.66
CA GLU A 49 -14.70 -13.38 16.12
C GLU A 49 -14.34 -12.77 14.77
N VAL A 50 -15.32 -12.47 13.91
CA VAL A 50 -15.09 -11.80 12.62
C VAL A 50 -14.76 -10.33 12.85
N ALA A 51 -15.48 -9.67 13.74
CA ALA A 51 -15.22 -8.27 14.10
C ALA A 51 -13.81 -8.10 14.69
N ASP A 52 -13.37 -9.00 15.55
CA ASP A 52 -12.04 -8.99 16.15
C ASP A 52 -10.95 -9.24 15.10
N TYR A 53 -11.19 -10.16 14.16
CA TYR A 53 -10.29 -10.40 13.03
C TYR A 53 -10.11 -9.15 12.16
N LEU A 54 -11.21 -8.50 11.76
CA LEU A 54 -11.18 -7.26 10.98
C LEU A 54 -10.42 -6.16 11.70
N THR A 55 -10.67 -5.99 13.00
CA THR A 55 -9.95 -5.00 13.82
C THR A 55 -8.46 -5.27 13.84
N ALA A 56 -8.05 -6.52 14.03
CA ALA A 56 -6.64 -6.89 14.06
C ALA A 56 -5.95 -6.64 12.70
N MET A 57 -6.58 -7.02 11.60
CA MET A 57 -6.03 -6.83 10.25
C MET A 57 -5.94 -5.36 9.87
N LEU A 58 -6.98 -4.59 10.11
CA LEU A 58 -6.99 -3.14 9.88
C LEU A 58 -5.95 -2.42 10.75
N GLY A 59 -5.80 -2.83 12.00
CA GLY A 59 -4.77 -2.31 12.89
C GLY A 59 -3.36 -2.53 12.33
N ARG A 60 -3.07 -3.72 11.81
CA ARG A 60 -1.77 -4.01 11.17
C ARG A 60 -1.54 -3.14 9.94
N ILE A 61 -2.52 -3.01 9.06
CA ILE A 61 -2.44 -2.16 7.88
C ILE A 61 -2.21 -0.69 8.28
N GLY A 62 -2.98 -0.20 9.23
CA GLY A 62 -2.88 1.17 9.70
C GLY A 62 -1.53 1.52 10.31
N HIS A 63 -0.95 0.62 11.10
CA HIS A 63 0.39 0.82 11.67
C HIS A 63 1.50 0.76 10.62
N GLN A 64 1.39 -0.10 9.62
CA GLN A 64 2.34 -0.14 8.52
C GLN A 64 2.36 1.16 7.71
N SER A 65 1.23 1.85 7.57
CA SER A 65 1.16 3.10 6.83
C SER A 65 1.85 4.26 7.54
N THR A 66 1.86 4.25 8.86
CA THR A 66 2.47 5.34 9.64
C THR A 66 3.98 5.22 9.76
N ASP A 67 4.54 4.06 9.50
CA ASP A 67 5.98 3.79 9.61
C ASP A 67 6.77 4.19 8.36
N ASP A 68 6.11 4.42 7.23
CA ASP A 68 6.75 4.80 5.97
C ASP A 68 6.40 6.24 5.56
N GLU A 69 7.25 7.19 5.95
CA GLU A 69 7.09 8.60 5.60
C GLU A 69 7.21 8.86 4.09
N ALA A 70 7.87 7.97 3.34
CA ALA A 70 8.03 8.10 1.89
C ALA A 70 6.77 7.68 1.11
N LEU A 71 5.93 6.85 1.71
CA LEU A 71 4.70 6.34 1.10
C LEU A 71 3.48 6.64 1.99
N PRO A 72 3.10 7.92 2.12
CA PRO A 72 2.10 8.35 3.10
C PRO A 72 0.66 7.95 2.76
N TYR A 73 0.42 7.47 1.56
CA TYR A 73 -0.92 7.13 1.09
C TYR A 73 -1.05 5.65 0.82
N GLN A 74 -2.22 5.09 1.15
CA GLN A 74 -2.55 3.69 0.89
C GLN A 74 -3.93 3.56 0.26
N LEU A 75 -4.03 2.60 -0.65
CA LEU A 75 -5.28 2.03 -1.13
C LEU A 75 -5.37 0.58 -0.71
N ILE A 76 -6.53 0.19 -0.22
CA ILE A 76 -6.78 -1.15 0.28
C ILE A 76 -7.92 -1.76 -0.52
N ARG A 77 -7.69 -2.99 -1.00
CA ARG A 77 -8.71 -3.80 -1.65
C ARG A 77 -8.91 -5.07 -0.83
N TRP A 78 -10.12 -5.27 -0.39
CA TRP A 78 -10.49 -6.48 0.34
C TRP A 78 -11.81 -7.03 -0.19
N LEU A 79 -11.75 -8.08 -1.01
CA LEU A 79 -12.89 -8.59 -1.72
C LEU A 79 -13.69 -9.60 -0.92
N THR A 80 -13.03 -10.45 -0.15
CA THR A 80 -13.67 -11.46 0.68
C THR A 80 -12.93 -11.64 2.01
N LEU A 81 -13.63 -12.13 3.04
CA LEU A 81 -13.03 -12.41 4.36
C LEU A 81 -11.98 -13.51 4.33
N ASP A 82 -12.07 -14.42 3.36
CA ASP A 82 -11.17 -15.56 3.23
C ASP A 82 -9.84 -15.19 2.56
N GLU A 83 -9.75 -14.00 1.99
CA GLU A 83 -8.55 -13.49 1.31
C GLU A 83 -7.80 -12.48 2.17
N VAL A 84 -6.51 -12.40 1.96
CA VAL A 84 -5.68 -11.34 2.52
C VAL A 84 -5.93 -10.06 1.71
N PRO A 85 -6.13 -8.90 2.36
CA PRO A 85 -6.31 -7.66 1.63
C PRO A 85 -5.07 -7.28 0.84
N ASP A 86 -5.26 -6.76 -0.36
CA ASP A 86 -4.21 -6.11 -1.13
C ASP A 86 -4.02 -4.68 -0.65
N VAL A 87 -2.78 -4.28 -0.46
CA VAL A 87 -2.43 -2.91 -0.05
C VAL A 87 -1.47 -2.31 -1.07
N VAL A 88 -1.84 -1.16 -1.60
CA VAL A 88 -0.99 -0.35 -2.48
C VAL A 88 -0.59 0.91 -1.74
N SER A 89 0.69 1.07 -1.47
CA SER A 89 1.25 2.27 -0.86
C SER A 89 1.91 3.15 -1.92
N PHE A 90 1.72 4.45 -1.85
CA PHE A 90 2.27 5.38 -2.81
C PHE A 90 2.63 6.73 -2.20
N GLY A 91 3.54 7.42 -2.86
CA GLY A 91 4.01 8.74 -2.48
C GLY A 91 4.69 9.46 -3.64
N LEU A 92 5.07 10.70 -3.41
CA LEU A 92 5.85 11.53 -4.33
C LEU A 92 7.25 11.73 -3.77
N VAL A 93 8.24 11.56 -4.63
CA VAL A 93 9.65 11.79 -4.29
C VAL A 93 10.25 12.74 -5.32
N GLU A 94 10.95 13.77 -4.88
CA GLU A 94 11.75 14.60 -5.74
C GLU A 94 12.93 13.79 -6.29
N ARG A 95 13.14 13.85 -7.59
CA ARG A 95 14.18 13.07 -8.27
C ARG A 95 15.60 13.50 -7.87
N ASP A 96 15.80 14.80 -7.72
CA ASP A 96 17.12 15.36 -7.50
C ASP A 96 17.65 15.05 -6.09
N GLY A 97 18.77 14.34 -6.03
CA GLY A 97 19.41 13.92 -4.79
C GLY A 97 18.80 12.69 -4.10
N GLN A 98 17.76 12.09 -4.67
CA GLN A 98 17.03 10.94 -4.10
C GLN A 98 17.22 9.64 -4.88
N GLN A 99 18.20 9.57 -5.78
CA GLN A 99 18.40 8.39 -6.63
C GLN A 99 18.68 7.11 -5.84
N SER A 100 19.49 7.18 -4.79
CA SER A 100 19.75 6.00 -3.95
C SER A 100 18.51 5.53 -3.21
N LEU A 101 17.65 6.44 -2.76
CA LEU A 101 16.37 6.12 -2.13
C LEU A 101 15.43 5.40 -3.11
N ILE A 102 15.40 5.86 -4.36
CA ILE A 102 14.58 5.25 -5.42
C ILE A 102 15.09 3.85 -5.75
N GLU A 103 16.41 3.66 -5.88
CA GLU A 103 17.00 2.35 -6.11
C GLU A 103 16.76 1.40 -4.93
N ASP A 104 16.96 1.86 -3.71
CA ASP A 104 16.67 1.09 -2.50
C ASP A 104 15.20 0.70 -2.42
N PHE A 105 14.29 1.61 -2.76
CA PHE A 105 12.87 1.31 -2.82
C PHE A 105 12.56 0.22 -3.84
N LEU A 106 13.08 0.32 -5.07
CA LEU A 106 12.83 -0.68 -6.12
C LEU A 106 13.39 -2.06 -5.77
N THR A 107 14.58 -2.11 -5.22
CA THR A 107 15.25 -3.38 -4.91
C THR A 107 14.84 -3.99 -3.56
N GLY A 108 13.96 -3.32 -2.82
CA GLY A 108 13.54 -3.76 -1.49
C GLY A 108 14.50 -3.36 -0.38
N GLY A 109 15.56 -2.61 -0.69
CA GLY A 109 16.52 -2.09 0.28
C GLY A 109 17.16 -3.20 1.11
N ASN A 110 17.29 -2.94 2.42
CA ASN A 110 17.85 -3.89 3.38
C ASN A 110 16.79 -4.81 4.00
N GLN A 111 15.75 -5.18 3.26
CA GLN A 111 14.77 -6.15 3.77
C GLN A 111 15.46 -7.49 4.01
N PRO A 112 15.51 -7.98 5.28
CA PRO A 112 16.33 -9.18 5.62
C PRO A 112 15.74 -10.48 5.07
N ASN A 113 14.50 -10.46 4.60
CA ASN A 113 13.72 -11.63 4.24
C ASN A 113 13.53 -11.81 2.72
N VAL A 114 14.31 -11.10 1.90
CA VAL A 114 14.26 -11.25 0.44
C VAL A 114 14.88 -12.60 0.06
N VAL A 115 14.12 -13.43 -0.64
CA VAL A 115 14.49 -14.81 -0.97
C VAL A 115 15.30 -14.90 -2.26
N GLU A 116 15.04 -14.00 -3.20
CA GLU A 116 15.67 -13.95 -4.53
C GLU A 116 16.03 -12.50 -4.88
N GLU A 117 16.99 -12.34 -5.78
CA GLU A 117 17.30 -11.01 -6.32
C GLU A 117 16.06 -10.42 -6.98
N PRO A 118 15.73 -9.14 -6.72
CA PRO A 118 14.62 -8.47 -7.36
C PRO A 118 14.74 -8.46 -8.88
N VAL A 119 13.66 -8.81 -9.57
CA VAL A 119 13.59 -8.67 -11.02
C VAL A 119 13.12 -7.26 -11.34
N VAL A 120 13.98 -6.46 -11.94
CA VAL A 120 13.68 -5.07 -12.34
C VAL A 120 13.56 -5.00 -13.86
N ASP A 121 12.46 -4.44 -14.35
CA ASP A 121 12.27 -4.12 -15.76
C ASP A 121 11.84 -2.66 -15.94
N GLU A 122 11.83 -2.21 -17.18
CA GLU A 122 11.49 -0.86 -17.55
C GLU A 122 10.54 -0.88 -18.75
N VAL A 123 9.49 -0.09 -18.68
CA VAL A 123 8.49 0.07 -19.73
C VAL A 123 8.18 1.55 -19.97
N ASP A 124 7.84 1.90 -21.19
CA ASP A 124 7.35 3.23 -21.50
C ASP A 124 5.86 3.32 -21.17
N GLY A 125 5.49 4.26 -20.31
CA GLY A 125 4.10 4.59 -19.98
C GLY A 125 3.62 5.84 -20.70
N SER A 126 2.31 6.10 -20.60
CA SER A 126 1.70 7.32 -21.20
C SER A 126 2.23 8.62 -20.57
N ASP A 127 2.57 8.56 -19.29
CA ASP A 127 2.96 9.72 -18.48
C ASP A 127 4.47 9.74 -18.15
N GLY A 128 5.23 8.84 -18.73
CA GLY A 128 6.67 8.76 -18.51
C GLY A 128 7.19 7.34 -18.48
N ARG A 129 8.45 7.22 -18.06
CA ARG A 129 9.12 5.93 -17.92
C ARG A 129 8.74 5.24 -16.63
N ILE A 130 8.34 3.99 -16.72
CA ILE A 130 7.96 3.18 -15.57
C ILE A 130 9.03 2.11 -15.32
N ARG A 131 9.60 2.11 -14.13
CA ARG A 131 10.44 1.00 -13.65
C ARG A 131 9.62 0.16 -12.69
N ARG A 132 9.68 -1.15 -12.87
CA ARG A 132 8.96 -2.11 -12.03
C ARG A 132 9.95 -3.05 -11.38
N ALA A 133 9.69 -3.41 -10.14
CA ALA A 133 10.42 -4.45 -9.45
C ALA A 133 9.48 -5.47 -8.84
N LEU A 134 9.81 -6.74 -9.01
CA LEU A 134 9.17 -7.86 -8.34
C LEU A 134 10.12 -8.42 -7.29
N THR A 135 9.67 -8.46 -6.06
CA THR A 135 10.45 -8.96 -4.93
C THR A 135 9.67 -10.05 -4.21
N TYR A 136 10.35 -11.12 -3.87
CA TYR A 136 9.82 -12.19 -3.04
C TYR A 136 10.46 -12.10 -1.65
N ALA A 137 9.62 -12.09 -0.63
CA ALA A 137 10.05 -12.08 0.76
C ALA A 137 9.36 -13.20 1.53
N ASP A 138 10.08 -13.82 2.46
CA ASP A 138 9.56 -14.86 3.34
C ASP A 138 9.68 -14.39 4.79
N ASP A 139 8.54 -14.13 5.41
CA ASP A 139 8.42 -13.81 6.84
C ASP A 139 7.48 -14.82 7.52
N GLY A 140 7.71 -16.11 7.26
CA GLY A 140 6.82 -17.20 7.65
C GLY A 140 5.64 -17.40 6.70
N VAL A 141 5.40 -16.45 5.83
CA VAL A 141 4.47 -16.50 4.69
C VAL A 141 5.18 -15.88 3.49
N LEU A 142 5.14 -16.58 2.35
CA LEU A 142 5.69 -16.02 1.13
C LEU A 142 4.89 -14.78 0.71
N MET A 143 5.58 -13.65 0.67
CA MET A 143 5.02 -12.38 0.24
C MET A 143 5.60 -11.96 -1.10
N ILE A 144 4.77 -11.40 -1.95
CA ILE A 144 5.16 -10.83 -3.23
C ILE A 144 4.94 -9.32 -3.14
N ALA A 145 6.00 -8.57 -3.35
CA ALA A 145 5.92 -7.11 -3.44
C ALA A 145 6.18 -6.66 -4.87
N LEU A 146 5.24 -5.89 -5.41
CA LEU A 146 5.40 -5.17 -6.66
C LEU A 146 5.66 -3.71 -6.35
N ARG A 147 6.73 -3.16 -6.91
CA ARG A 147 7.10 -1.76 -6.73
C ARG A 147 7.20 -1.09 -8.08
N TYR A 148 6.70 0.13 -8.14
CA TYR A 148 6.70 0.94 -9.34
C TYR A 148 7.28 2.32 -9.05
N VAL A 149 8.14 2.78 -9.93
CA VAL A 149 8.59 4.18 -9.96
C VAL A 149 8.22 4.75 -11.32
N VAL A 150 7.43 5.80 -11.31
CA VAL A 150 7.05 6.53 -12.51
C VAL A 150 7.87 7.81 -12.56
N ASP A 151 8.73 7.93 -13.58
CA ASP A 151 9.52 9.12 -13.82
C ASP A 151 8.81 9.98 -14.88
N THR A 152 8.30 11.11 -14.44
CA THR A 152 7.52 12.04 -15.27
C THR A 152 8.37 13.11 -15.99
N GLY A 153 9.69 13.05 -15.81
CA GLY A 153 10.63 14.00 -16.45
C GLY A 153 11.12 15.13 -15.59
#